data_811a3dbaebf542223dd61020b83943d9
#
_entry.id   811a3dbaebf542223dd61020b83943d9
#
_cell.length_a   1.000
_cell.length_b   1.000
_cell.length_c   1.000
_cell.angle_alpha   90.00
_cell.angle_beta   90.00
_cell.angle_gamma   90.00
#
_symmetry.space_group_name_H-M   'P 1'
#
loop_
_entity.id
_entity.type
_entity.pdbx_description
1 polymer ?
#
loop_
_entity_poly.entity_id
_entity_poly.type
_entity_poly.pdbx_seq_one_letter_code
_entity_poly.pdbx_strand_id
1 'polypeptide(L)'
;MKRLLLSLLLIFTFCTVFAQNKQAILNVLETQRQAWNRGDVDGFMQGYWKSDSLMFVGKTAPVYGWQTTLDNYKKRYPGKAAMGQLAFTVIKLQLLDPENSFMLGSWHLTRTSGDVGGYFTLWFRKIDGEWKIVCDHTSGSN
;
A
#
# COMPACT_ATOMS: atom_id res chain seq x y z
N MET A 1 -5.32 -22.32 38.81
CA MET A 1 -4.23 -21.37 38.54
C MET A 1 -3.49 -21.65 37.24
N LYS A 2 -2.99 -22.86 36.94
CA LYS A 2 -2.28 -23.17 35.69
C LYS A 2 -3.10 -22.89 34.38
N ARG A 3 -4.41 -23.17 34.38
CA ARG A 3 -5.29 -22.94 33.23
C ARG A 3 -5.55 -21.43 32.96
N LEU A 4 -5.58 -20.61 34.02
CA LEU A 4 -5.74 -19.16 33.89
C LEU A 4 -4.47 -18.48 33.34
N LEU A 5 -3.30 -18.95 33.73
CA LEU A 5 -2.01 -18.49 33.23
C LEU A 5 -1.82 -18.84 31.72
N LEU A 6 -2.28 -20.02 31.29
CA LEU A 6 -2.19 -20.45 29.91
C LEU A 6 -3.10 -19.62 29.01
N SER A 7 -4.31 -19.26 29.44
CA SER A 7 -5.23 -18.41 28.71
C SER A 7 -4.73 -16.96 28.59
N LEU A 8 -4.11 -16.43 29.64
CA LEU A 8 -3.49 -15.09 29.61
C LEU A 8 -2.31 -15.02 28.65
N LEU A 9 -1.48 -16.06 28.58
CA LEU A 9 -0.34 -16.15 27.66
C LEU A 9 -0.80 -16.19 26.19
N LEU A 10 -1.88 -16.93 25.87
CA LEU A 10 -2.45 -17.00 24.53
C LEU A 10 -3.02 -15.65 24.06
N ILE A 11 -3.69 -14.90 24.95
CA ILE A 11 -4.23 -13.57 24.62
C ILE A 11 -3.10 -12.58 24.33
N PHE A 12 -2.03 -12.63 25.12
CA PHE A 12 -0.88 -11.73 24.93
C PHE A 12 -0.16 -11.96 23.59
N THR A 13 0.03 -13.22 23.18
CA THR A 13 0.63 -13.55 21.87
C THR A 13 -0.25 -13.13 20.70
N PHE A 14 -1.56 -13.22 20.81
CA PHE A 14 -2.49 -12.79 19.76
C PHE A 14 -2.45 -11.28 19.52
N CYS A 15 -2.43 -10.48 20.60
CA CYS A 15 -2.34 -9.01 20.50
C CYS A 15 -1.03 -8.54 19.85
N THR A 16 0.09 -9.21 20.14
CA THR A 16 1.40 -8.83 19.54
C THR A 16 1.46 -9.12 18.05
N VAL A 17 0.92 -10.25 17.58
CA VAL A 17 0.87 -10.60 16.15
C VAL A 17 0.00 -9.61 15.36
N PHE A 18 -1.15 -9.21 15.91
CA PHE A 18 -2.02 -8.20 15.27
C PHE A 18 -1.35 -6.83 15.12
N ALA A 19 -0.68 -6.36 16.16
CA ALA A 19 0.06 -5.10 16.13
C ALA A 19 1.23 -5.16 15.12
N GLN A 20 1.96 -6.27 15.09
CA GLN A 20 3.07 -6.49 14.18
C GLN A 20 2.62 -6.50 12.70
N ASN A 21 1.49 -7.14 12.37
CA ASN A 21 0.95 -7.14 11.03
C ASN A 21 0.53 -5.74 10.56
N LYS A 22 -0.13 -4.94 11.43
CA LYS A 22 -0.49 -3.56 11.11
C LYS A 22 0.76 -2.71 10.83
N GLN A 23 1.79 -2.82 11.67
CA GLN A 23 3.03 -2.08 11.47
C GLN A 23 3.72 -2.49 10.17
N ALA A 24 3.74 -3.78 9.83
CA ALA A 24 4.33 -4.27 8.58
C ALA A 24 3.62 -3.69 7.35
N ILE A 25 2.29 -3.59 7.37
CA ILE A 25 1.50 -2.96 6.29
C ILE A 25 1.82 -1.45 6.19
N LEU A 26 1.89 -0.74 7.31
CA LEU A 26 2.25 0.69 7.32
C LEU A 26 3.67 0.92 6.78
N ASN A 27 4.59 0.00 7.06
CA ASN A 27 5.95 0.04 6.54
C ASN A 27 6.00 -0.12 5.01
N VAL A 28 5.07 -0.89 4.41
CA VAL A 28 4.97 -0.97 2.93
C VAL A 28 4.69 0.42 2.35
N LEU A 29 3.70 1.16 2.88
CA LEU A 29 3.40 2.52 2.43
C LEU A 29 4.56 3.48 2.65
N GLU A 30 5.22 3.40 3.80
CA GLU A 30 6.36 4.28 4.09
C GLU A 30 7.52 4.02 3.13
N THR A 31 7.82 2.75 2.83
CA THR A 31 8.82 2.37 1.84
C THR A 31 8.47 2.88 0.45
N GLN A 32 7.21 2.77 0.05
CA GLN A 32 6.70 3.33 -1.21
C GLN A 32 6.86 4.85 -1.25
N ARG A 33 6.46 5.57 -0.20
CA ARG A 33 6.60 7.02 -0.10
C ARG A 33 8.06 7.46 -0.23
N GLN A 34 8.97 6.77 0.46
CA GLN A 34 10.41 7.05 0.38
C GLN A 34 10.96 6.80 -1.02
N ALA A 35 10.59 5.68 -1.66
CA ALA A 35 10.98 5.36 -3.02
C ALA A 35 10.50 6.44 -4.00
N TRP A 36 9.23 6.81 -3.94
CA TRP A 36 8.65 7.87 -4.75
C TRP A 36 9.39 9.20 -4.59
N ASN A 37 9.60 9.62 -3.33
CA ASN A 37 10.19 10.92 -3.03
C ASN A 37 11.67 11.05 -3.44
N ARG A 38 12.37 9.93 -3.68
CA ARG A 38 13.71 9.95 -4.33
C ARG A 38 13.67 9.75 -5.85
N GLY A 39 12.47 9.57 -6.45
CA GLY A 39 12.31 9.39 -7.88
C GLY A 39 12.42 7.94 -8.37
N ASP A 40 12.30 6.98 -7.46
CA ASP A 40 12.47 5.54 -7.71
C ASP A 40 11.10 4.86 -7.88
N VAL A 41 10.58 4.86 -9.12
CA VAL A 41 9.29 4.22 -9.45
C VAL A 41 9.40 2.70 -9.31
N ASP A 42 10.53 2.09 -9.65
CA ASP A 42 10.74 0.65 -9.49
C ASP A 42 10.70 0.24 -8.01
N GLY A 43 11.33 1.02 -7.13
CA GLY A 43 11.25 0.83 -5.68
C GLY A 43 9.84 1.04 -5.12
N PHE A 44 9.09 2.01 -5.64
CA PHE A 44 7.68 2.22 -5.29
C PHE A 44 6.83 0.98 -5.63
N MET A 45 7.06 0.37 -6.79
CA MET A 45 6.33 -0.81 -7.24
C MET A 45 6.64 -2.10 -6.46
N GLN A 46 7.70 -2.13 -5.62
CA GLN A 46 7.98 -3.29 -4.75
C GLN A 46 6.91 -3.50 -3.67
N GLY A 47 6.12 -2.48 -3.34
CA GLY A 47 4.95 -2.62 -2.44
C GLY A 47 3.81 -3.44 -3.05
N TYR A 48 3.77 -3.57 -4.39
CA TYR A 48 2.75 -4.31 -5.10
C TYR A 48 3.17 -5.77 -5.35
N TRP A 49 2.18 -6.64 -5.42
CA TRP A 49 2.36 -8.04 -5.78
C TRP A 49 2.87 -8.18 -7.22
N LYS A 50 4.04 -8.77 -7.40
CA LYS A 50 4.64 -9.00 -8.71
C LYS A 50 3.97 -10.18 -9.42
N SER A 51 2.79 -9.95 -9.99
CA SER A 51 1.94 -10.94 -10.64
C SER A 51 1.15 -10.31 -11.79
N ASP A 52 0.79 -11.11 -12.78
CA ASP A 52 -0.14 -10.72 -13.84
C ASP A 52 -1.58 -10.52 -13.31
N SER A 53 -1.87 -11.02 -12.11
CA SER A 53 -3.16 -10.85 -11.43
C SER A 53 -3.24 -9.61 -10.53
N LEU A 54 -2.18 -8.80 -10.43
CA LEU A 54 -2.28 -7.49 -9.77
C LEU A 54 -3.35 -6.65 -10.47
N MET A 55 -4.26 -6.06 -9.69
CA MET A 55 -5.31 -5.19 -10.22
C MET A 55 -5.08 -3.76 -9.76
N PHE A 56 -5.05 -2.83 -10.72
CA PHE A 56 -5.01 -1.39 -10.49
C PHE A 56 -6.20 -0.71 -11.16
N VAL A 57 -7.04 -0.04 -10.36
CA VAL A 57 -8.23 0.67 -10.85
C VAL A 57 -7.99 2.17 -10.67
N GLY A 58 -7.76 2.84 -11.76
CA GLY A 58 -7.63 4.30 -11.81
C GLY A 58 -8.90 4.96 -12.36
N LYS A 59 -8.72 6.14 -12.97
CA LYS A 59 -9.82 6.98 -13.47
C LYS A 59 -10.61 6.35 -14.64
N THR A 60 -9.97 5.56 -15.50
CA THR A 60 -10.55 5.15 -16.79
C THR A 60 -11.02 3.70 -16.79
N ALA A 61 -10.15 2.77 -16.47
CA ALA A 61 -10.45 1.33 -16.51
C ALA A 61 -9.52 0.56 -15.59
N PRO A 62 -9.90 -0.66 -15.16
CA PRO A 62 -8.98 -1.57 -14.50
C PRO A 62 -7.80 -1.94 -15.40
N VAL A 63 -6.62 -1.98 -14.81
CA VAL A 63 -5.38 -2.45 -15.43
C VAL A 63 -4.92 -3.68 -14.65
N TYR A 64 -4.48 -4.70 -15.37
CA TYR A 64 -3.98 -5.94 -14.78
C TYR A 64 -2.49 -6.09 -15.06
N GLY A 65 -1.80 -6.69 -14.11
CA GLY A 65 -0.38 -7.03 -14.20
C GLY A 65 0.56 -5.98 -13.63
N TRP A 66 1.56 -6.49 -12.89
CA TRP A 66 2.57 -5.66 -12.25
C TRP A 66 3.40 -4.87 -13.26
N GLN A 67 3.85 -5.53 -14.35
CA GLN A 67 4.67 -4.89 -15.37
C GLN A 67 3.90 -3.79 -16.10
N THR A 68 2.66 -4.07 -16.49
CA THR A 68 1.79 -3.07 -17.14
C THR A 68 1.56 -1.85 -16.25
N THR A 69 1.36 -2.08 -14.94
CA THR A 69 1.19 -1.01 -13.96
C THR A 69 2.46 -0.18 -13.82
N LEU A 70 3.64 -0.82 -13.75
CA LEU A 70 4.94 -0.13 -13.72
C LEU A 70 5.16 0.74 -14.96
N ASP A 71 4.89 0.20 -16.16
CA ASP A 71 5.09 0.91 -17.41
C ASP A 71 4.17 2.14 -17.50
N ASN A 72 2.93 2.01 -17.02
CA ASN A 72 1.99 3.13 -16.92
C ASN A 72 2.47 4.22 -15.96
N TYR A 73 3.04 3.83 -14.80
CA TYR A 73 3.64 4.78 -13.86
C TYR A 73 4.82 5.53 -14.50
N LYS A 74 5.75 4.82 -15.13
CA LYS A 74 6.91 5.42 -15.83
C LYS A 74 6.50 6.37 -16.94
N LYS A 75 5.47 6.01 -17.72
CA LYS A 75 4.91 6.87 -18.77
C LYS A 75 4.24 8.13 -18.20
N ARG A 76 3.49 7.99 -17.11
CA ARG A 76 2.76 9.11 -16.50
C ARG A 76 3.66 10.04 -15.71
N TYR A 77 4.72 9.52 -15.13
CA TYR A 77 5.66 10.23 -14.27
C TYR A 77 7.10 10.06 -14.76
N PRO A 78 7.46 10.71 -15.90
CA PRO A 78 8.73 10.48 -16.61
C PRO A 78 9.96 11.02 -15.85
N GLY A 79 9.80 11.60 -14.68
CA GLY A 79 10.90 12.13 -13.87
C GLY A 79 10.43 12.79 -12.60
N LYS A 80 11.38 13.17 -11.77
CA LYS A 80 11.14 13.69 -10.41
C LYS A 80 10.25 14.95 -10.39
N ALA A 81 10.34 15.80 -11.39
CA ALA A 81 9.49 16.99 -11.49
C ALA A 81 8.00 16.64 -11.69
N ALA A 82 7.72 15.59 -12.48
CA ALA A 82 6.35 15.09 -12.67
C ALA A 82 5.84 14.31 -11.44
N MET A 83 6.73 13.61 -10.75
CA MET A 83 6.41 12.85 -9.55
C MET A 83 6.07 13.74 -8.35
N GLY A 84 6.82 14.82 -8.15
CA GLY A 84 6.69 15.69 -6.98
C GLY A 84 7.05 14.99 -5.67
N GLN A 85 6.47 15.48 -4.57
CA GLN A 85 6.61 14.90 -3.23
C GLN A 85 5.30 14.24 -2.82
N LEU A 86 5.37 12.95 -2.51
CA LEU A 86 4.23 12.13 -2.10
C LEU A 86 4.06 12.14 -0.58
N ALA A 87 2.83 12.36 -0.15
CA ALA A 87 2.38 12.11 1.20
C ALA A 87 1.17 11.16 1.18
N PHE A 88 1.12 10.25 2.15
CA PHE A 88 -0.03 9.41 2.42
C PHE A 88 -0.67 9.76 3.76
N THR A 89 -1.98 9.68 3.83
CA THR A 89 -2.73 9.71 5.10
C THR A 89 -3.57 8.44 5.18
N VAL A 90 -3.32 7.60 6.19
CA VAL A 90 -4.12 6.40 6.44
C VAL A 90 -5.36 6.81 7.24
N ILE A 91 -6.54 6.59 6.66
CA ILE A 91 -7.84 6.88 7.29
C ILE A 91 -8.34 5.66 8.06
N LYS A 92 -8.19 4.47 7.47
CA LYS A 92 -8.60 3.20 8.08
C LYS A 92 -7.65 2.09 7.64
N LEU A 93 -7.22 1.29 8.60
CA LEU A 93 -6.50 0.03 8.37
C LEU A 93 -7.19 -1.07 9.17
N GLN A 94 -7.68 -2.11 8.48
CA GLN A 94 -8.40 -3.22 9.06
C GLN A 94 -7.81 -4.54 8.59
N LEU A 95 -7.32 -5.34 9.54
CA LEU A 95 -7.00 -6.75 9.27
C LEU A 95 -8.31 -7.52 9.14
N LEU A 96 -8.52 -8.19 8.03
CA LEU A 96 -9.71 -9.01 7.77
C LEU A 96 -9.52 -10.43 8.30
N ASP A 97 -8.30 -10.93 8.16
CA ASP A 97 -7.81 -12.20 8.66
C ASP A 97 -6.26 -12.14 8.79
N PRO A 98 -5.55 -13.25 9.16
CA PRO A 98 -4.08 -13.24 9.30
C PRO A 98 -3.29 -12.89 8.03
N GLU A 99 -3.90 -13.03 6.86
CA GLU A 99 -3.25 -12.87 5.56
C GLU A 99 -3.87 -11.79 4.66
N ASN A 100 -4.99 -11.18 5.07
CA ASN A 100 -5.70 -10.18 4.30
C ASN A 100 -5.97 -8.91 5.11
N SER A 101 -5.83 -7.76 4.45
CA SER A 101 -6.10 -6.46 5.05
C SER A 101 -6.70 -5.50 4.04
N PHE A 102 -7.61 -4.67 4.51
CA PHE A 102 -8.19 -3.54 3.79
C PHE A 102 -7.64 -2.24 4.35
N MET A 103 -7.30 -1.30 3.45
CA MET A 103 -6.91 0.05 3.83
C MET A 103 -7.68 1.08 3.01
N LEU A 104 -8.13 2.13 3.68
CA LEU A 104 -8.60 3.38 3.09
C LEU A 104 -7.63 4.48 3.46
N GLY A 105 -7.21 5.27 2.50
CA GLY A 105 -6.34 6.42 2.73
C GLY A 105 -6.49 7.50 1.67
N SER A 106 -5.70 8.54 1.80
CA SER A 106 -5.53 9.58 0.79
C SER A 106 -4.07 9.73 0.42
N TRP A 107 -3.86 10.20 -0.80
CA TRP A 107 -2.55 10.54 -1.35
C TRP A 107 -2.54 12.00 -1.80
N HIS A 108 -1.39 12.62 -1.68
CA HIS A 108 -1.15 13.99 -2.12
C HIS A 108 0.23 14.09 -2.77
N LEU A 109 0.30 14.71 -3.94
CA LEU A 109 1.54 15.06 -4.62
C LEU A 109 1.69 16.57 -4.64
N THR A 110 2.71 17.08 -3.95
CA THR A 110 3.14 18.47 -4.06
C THR A 110 4.09 18.62 -5.22
N ARG A 111 3.72 19.46 -6.21
CA ARG A 111 4.47 19.64 -7.46
C ARG A 111 4.53 21.12 -7.86
N THR A 112 5.59 21.51 -8.55
CA THR A 112 5.71 22.86 -9.13
C THR A 112 4.65 23.14 -10.22
N SER A 113 4.15 22.11 -10.89
CA SER A 113 3.10 22.18 -11.91
C SER A 113 1.68 22.19 -11.34
N GLY A 114 1.53 22.26 -10.03
CA GLY A 114 0.26 22.22 -9.31
C GLY A 114 0.08 20.88 -8.57
N ASP A 115 -0.46 20.98 -7.38
CA ASP A 115 -0.71 19.84 -6.51
C ASP A 115 -1.86 18.99 -7.05
N VAL A 116 -1.77 17.69 -6.81
CA VAL A 116 -2.85 16.74 -7.08
C VAL A 116 -2.97 15.77 -5.92
N GLY A 117 -4.16 15.20 -5.76
CA GLY A 117 -4.41 14.25 -4.70
C GLY A 117 -5.66 13.43 -4.95
N GLY A 118 -5.98 12.56 -4.02
CA GLY A 118 -7.17 11.73 -4.08
C GLY A 118 -7.23 10.73 -2.95
N TYR A 119 -8.16 9.81 -3.06
CA TYR A 119 -8.33 8.72 -2.11
C TYR A 119 -7.97 7.40 -2.76
N PHE A 120 -7.60 6.43 -1.93
CA PHE A 120 -7.36 5.08 -2.35
C PHE A 120 -7.99 4.06 -1.40
N THR A 121 -8.33 2.91 -1.94
CA THR A 121 -8.59 1.69 -1.19
C THR A 121 -7.61 0.63 -1.64
N LEU A 122 -6.93 -0.01 -0.69
CA LEU A 122 -5.94 -1.04 -0.97
C LEU A 122 -6.39 -2.35 -0.32
N TRP A 123 -6.28 -3.43 -1.10
CA TRP A 123 -6.32 -4.78 -0.56
C TRP A 123 -4.89 -5.30 -0.47
N PHE A 124 -4.45 -5.57 0.74
CA PHE A 124 -3.18 -6.23 1.02
C PHE A 124 -3.39 -7.72 1.24
N ARG A 125 -2.47 -8.52 0.72
CA ARG A 125 -2.33 -9.93 1.05
C ARG A 125 -0.93 -10.23 1.53
N LYS A 126 -0.82 -11.17 2.46
CA LYS A 126 0.45 -11.72 2.89
C LYS A 126 0.85 -12.84 1.93
N ILE A 127 1.93 -12.63 1.19
CA ILE A 127 2.43 -13.53 0.14
C ILE A 127 3.87 -13.86 0.50
N ASP A 128 4.19 -15.13 0.69
CA ASP A 128 5.52 -15.61 1.10
C ASP A 128 6.05 -14.89 2.36
N GLY A 129 5.15 -14.60 3.31
CA GLY A 129 5.46 -13.90 4.56
C GLY A 129 5.50 -12.38 4.47
N GLU A 130 5.39 -11.77 3.28
CA GLU A 130 5.43 -10.33 3.05
C GLU A 130 4.05 -9.76 2.70
N TRP A 131 3.71 -8.59 3.23
CA TRP A 131 2.52 -7.86 2.85
C TRP A 131 2.70 -7.16 1.51
N LYS A 132 1.83 -7.46 0.54
CA LYS A 132 1.82 -6.87 -0.80
C LYS A 132 0.43 -6.34 -1.15
N ILE A 133 0.39 -5.23 -1.88
CA ILE A 133 -0.85 -4.71 -2.47
C ILE A 133 -1.21 -5.60 -3.66
N VAL A 134 -2.38 -6.24 -3.60
CA VAL A 134 -2.90 -7.09 -4.69
C VAL A 134 -4.01 -6.40 -5.49
N CYS A 135 -4.65 -5.39 -4.90
CA CYS A 135 -5.61 -4.52 -5.57
C CYS A 135 -5.43 -3.08 -5.05
N ASP A 136 -5.35 -2.14 -5.97
CA ASP A 136 -5.36 -0.70 -5.71
C ASP A 136 -6.50 -0.07 -6.50
N HIS A 137 -7.43 0.58 -5.81
CA HIS A 137 -8.44 1.43 -6.41
C HIS A 137 -8.19 2.87 -5.95
N THR A 138 -7.79 3.72 -6.90
CA THR A 138 -7.42 5.10 -6.60
C THR A 138 -8.26 6.09 -7.41
N SER A 139 -8.76 7.12 -6.72
CA SER A 139 -9.34 8.31 -7.33
C SER A 139 -8.28 9.40 -7.47
N GLY A 140 -8.50 10.34 -8.37
CA GLY A 140 -7.69 11.55 -8.49
C GLY A 140 -8.58 12.78 -8.52
N SER A 141 -8.18 13.84 -7.82
CA SER A 141 -8.71 15.18 -8.06
C SER A 141 -8.22 15.66 -9.43
N ASN A 142 -9.11 16.22 -10.20
CA ASN A 142 -8.76 16.95 -11.42
C ASN A 142 -8.07 18.25 -11.06
#